data_2a7c24b691a850960601e1584ef1ad0a
#
_entry.id   2a7c24b691a850960601e1584ef1ad0a
#
_cell.length_a   1.000
_cell.length_b   1.000
_cell.length_c   1.000
_cell.angle_alpha   90.00
_cell.angle_beta   90.00
_cell.angle_gamma   90.00
#
_symmetry.space_group_name_H-M   'P 1'
#
loop_
_entity.id
_entity.type
_entity.pdbx_description
1 polymer ?
#
loop_
_entity_poly.entity_id
_entity_poly.type
_entity_poly.pdbx_seq_one_letter_code
_entity_poly.pdbx_strand_id
1 'polypeptide(L)'
;MRFSNYISTLFLALIFQGCSSLFFYPDDITYRTPEFYELKYDDVYFSSRDKTALHAWHIYPKRESKGLVFVAHGNAQNLSSHFTSWVWLIEEGYELFIFDYRGYGQSEGEIDVQGSIEDTTSALSQLERSYKQEYFVCGQSLGGTLLLNALEGRDNTRVKAVIIDSTFTGFIDIVNSKLSQSWLTWPFQWVPHLSLSDEYDAKDRVAMIEKPILFLHGSSDKIISPNNSWQLFELSKSPRELWLVKKTEHIQALDNKKVQKDFLEFLQKDRAYYEPNYSRMRIYE
;
A
#
# COMPACT_ATOMS: atom_id res chain seq x y z
N MET A 1 -28.09 -32.59 -25.80
CA MET A 1 -26.84 -31.88 -26.16
C MET A 1 -26.90 -30.33 -26.10
N ARG A 2 -28.06 -29.67 -25.95
CA ARG A 2 -28.13 -28.18 -25.89
C ARG A 2 -27.97 -27.60 -24.48
N PHE A 3 -28.24 -28.33 -23.41
CA PHE A 3 -28.08 -27.84 -22.01
C PHE A 3 -26.63 -27.75 -21.53
N SER A 4 -25.73 -28.58 -22.04
CA SER A 4 -24.30 -28.55 -21.67
C SER A 4 -23.59 -27.30 -22.17
N ASN A 5 -23.98 -26.77 -23.34
CA ASN A 5 -23.34 -25.58 -23.91
C ASN A 5 -23.70 -24.29 -23.16
N TYR A 6 -24.91 -24.21 -22.57
CA TYR A 6 -25.33 -23.03 -21.80
C TYR A 6 -24.64 -22.95 -20.44
N ILE A 7 -24.34 -24.09 -19.80
CA ILE A 7 -23.61 -24.16 -18.54
C ILE A 7 -22.15 -23.75 -18.77
N SER A 8 -21.52 -24.23 -19.85
CA SER A 8 -20.15 -23.86 -20.21
C SER A 8 -20.04 -22.38 -20.58
N THR A 9 -21.04 -21.81 -21.29
CA THR A 9 -21.06 -20.38 -21.66
C THR A 9 -21.33 -19.51 -20.44
N LEU A 10 -22.18 -19.93 -19.51
CA LEU A 10 -22.43 -19.21 -18.25
C LEU A 10 -21.20 -19.26 -17.32
N PHE A 11 -20.50 -20.39 -17.28
CA PHE A 11 -19.25 -20.54 -16.51
C PHE A 11 -18.12 -19.68 -17.12
N LEU A 12 -18.00 -19.63 -18.46
CA LEU A 12 -17.07 -18.72 -19.13
C LEU A 12 -17.43 -17.23 -18.90
N ALA A 13 -18.71 -16.87 -18.95
CA ALA A 13 -19.15 -15.50 -18.72
C ALA A 13 -18.91 -15.02 -17.28
N LEU A 14 -18.98 -15.92 -16.29
CA LEU A 14 -18.64 -15.63 -14.89
C LEU A 14 -17.12 -15.43 -14.68
N ILE A 15 -16.28 -16.01 -15.54
CA ILE A 15 -14.82 -15.81 -15.50
C ILE A 15 -14.43 -14.46 -16.13
N PHE A 16 -15.24 -13.92 -17.06
CA PHE A 16 -14.94 -12.66 -17.75
C PHE A 16 -15.49 -11.40 -17.06
N GLN A 17 -16.38 -11.54 -16.06
CA GLN A 17 -16.80 -10.40 -15.23
C GLN A 17 -15.85 -10.23 -14.05
N GLY A 18 -14.70 -9.62 -14.32
CA GLY A 18 -13.86 -8.92 -13.35
C GLY A 18 -13.30 -9.77 -12.21
N CYS A 19 -12.28 -10.60 -12.47
CA CYS A 19 -11.49 -11.26 -11.40
C CYS A 19 -10.82 -10.27 -10.44
N SER A 20 -10.77 -8.99 -10.74
CA SER A 20 -10.23 -7.96 -9.83
C SER A 20 -11.02 -7.87 -8.52
N SER A 21 -12.36 -7.98 -8.57
CA SER A 21 -13.21 -7.93 -7.37
C SER A 21 -12.98 -9.08 -6.36
N LEU A 22 -12.35 -10.18 -6.79
CA LEU A 22 -11.99 -11.28 -5.90
C LEU A 22 -10.78 -10.98 -5.01
N PHE A 23 -10.03 -9.91 -5.31
CA PHE A 23 -8.84 -9.51 -4.56
C PHE A 23 -9.09 -8.38 -3.59
N PHE A 24 -10.14 -7.60 -3.77
CA PHE A 24 -10.43 -6.44 -2.97
C PHE A 24 -11.56 -6.77 -1.99
N TYR A 25 -11.40 -6.36 -0.74
CA TYR A 25 -12.38 -6.61 0.34
C TYR A 25 -12.78 -5.29 1.01
N PRO A 26 -13.39 -4.35 0.25
CA PRO A 26 -13.82 -3.08 0.79
C PRO A 26 -15.05 -3.23 1.67
N ASP A 27 -15.23 -2.29 2.57
CA ASP A 27 -16.50 -2.04 3.25
C ASP A 27 -16.68 -0.53 3.49
N ASP A 28 -17.90 -0.15 3.89
CA ASP A 28 -18.30 1.22 4.21
C ASP A 28 -18.51 1.46 5.73
N ILE A 29 -18.07 0.51 6.55
CA ILE A 29 -18.21 0.56 8.01
C ILE A 29 -17.20 1.56 8.59
N THR A 30 -17.65 2.53 9.36
CA THR A 30 -16.77 3.38 10.15
C THR A 30 -16.33 2.66 11.43
N TYR A 31 -15.07 2.22 11.48
CA TYR A 31 -14.52 1.48 12.62
C TYR A 31 -14.14 2.38 13.78
N ARG A 32 -13.38 3.41 13.50
CA ARG A 32 -12.93 4.44 14.45
C ARG A 32 -12.79 5.76 13.72
N THR A 33 -12.92 6.85 14.44
CA THR A 33 -12.62 8.19 13.94
C THR A 33 -11.48 8.81 14.73
N PRO A 34 -10.75 9.80 14.17
CA PRO A 34 -9.66 10.46 14.88
C PRO A 34 -10.08 11.12 16.21
N GLU A 35 -11.36 11.56 16.34
CA GLU A 35 -11.89 12.11 17.60
C GLU A 35 -11.85 11.11 18.74
N PHE A 36 -11.97 9.80 18.48
CA PHE A 36 -11.83 8.78 19.52
C PHE A 36 -10.47 8.84 20.23
N TYR A 37 -9.45 9.33 19.53
CA TYR A 37 -8.10 9.56 20.03
C TYR A 37 -7.85 11.05 20.37
N GLU A 38 -8.91 11.86 20.40
CA GLU A 38 -8.83 13.31 20.61
C GLU A 38 -7.90 14.02 19.60
N LEU A 39 -7.82 13.51 18.37
CA LEU A 39 -7.06 14.07 17.28
C LEU A 39 -7.95 14.97 16.41
N LYS A 40 -7.37 16.08 15.95
CA LYS A 40 -8.01 16.93 14.93
C LYS A 40 -7.75 16.37 13.56
N TYR A 41 -8.73 16.48 12.67
CA TYR A 41 -8.60 16.08 11.28
C TYR A 41 -9.54 16.87 10.38
N ASP A 42 -9.25 16.86 9.11
CA ASP A 42 -10.14 17.34 8.04
C ASP A 42 -10.60 16.15 7.20
N ASP A 43 -11.92 16.07 6.93
CA ASP A 43 -12.45 15.26 5.85
C ASP A 43 -12.15 15.95 4.52
N VAL A 44 -11.42 15.26 3.65
CA VAL A 44 -10.98 15.80 2.37
C VAL A 44 -11.68 15.03 1.25
N TYR A 45 -12.56 15.70 0.51
CA TYR A 45 -13.21 15.15 -0.67
C TYR A 45 -12.55 15.71 -1.93
N PHE A 46 -12.24 14.83 -2.86
CA PHE A 46 -11.59 15.18 -4.13
C PHE A 46 -12.02 14.21 -5.23
N SER A 47 -11.61 14.47 -6.46
CA SER A 47 -11.94 13.58 -7.57
C SER A 47 -10.70 12.90 -8.13
N SER A 48 -10.86 11.62 -8.47
CA SER A 48 -9.93 10.90 -9.32
C SER A 48 -9.90 11.52 -10.72
N ARG A 49 -8.97 11.06 -11.56
CA ARG A 49 -8.79 11.56 -12.92
C ARG A 49 -10.06 11.37 -13.78
N ASP A 50 -10.78 10.28 -13.59
CA ASP A 50 -12.05 9.94 -14.27
C ASP A 50 -13.28 10.57 -13.61
N LYS A 51 -13.10 11.45 -12.62
CA LYS A 51 -14.11 12.14 -11.82
C LYS A 51 -14.80 11.30 -10.74
N THR A 52 -14.35 10.08 -10.48
CA THR A 52 -14.80 9.31 -9.32
C THR A 52 -14.55 10.12 -8.04
N ALA A 53 -15.57 10.29 -7.20
CA ALA A 53 -15.43 11.01 -5.94
C ALA A 53 -14.68 10.16 -4.92
N LEU A 54 -13.66 10.73 -4.31
CA LEU A 54 -12.79 10.07 -3.34
C LEU A 54 -12.78 10.80 -2.02
N HIS A 55 -12.55 10.07 -0.94
CA HIS A 55 -12.49 10.55 0.42
C HIS A 55 -11.12 10.29 1.05
N ALA A 56 -10.66 11.20 1.88
CA ALA A 56 -9.44 11.08 2.67
C ALA A 56 -9.58 11.77 4.02
N TRP A 57 -8.73 11.40 4.96
CA TRP A 57 -8.49 12.15 6.18
C TRP A 57 -7.10 12.77 6.17
N HIS A 58 -7.04 14.07 6.51
CA HIS A 58 -5.80 14.72 6.90
C HIS A 58 -5.82 14.92 8.41
N ILE A 59 -5.01 14.17 9.14
CA ILE A 59 -5.04 14.07 10.61
C ILE A 59 -3.81 14.81 11.17
N TYR A 60 -4.05 15.62 12.18
CA TYR A 60 -3.04 16.53 12.74
C TYR A 60 -2.55 16.08 14.12
N PRO A 61 -1.26 16.23 14.43
CA PRO A 61 -0.74 16.00 15.78
C PRO A 61 -1.21 17.08 16.75
N LYS A 62 -1.23 16.75 18.05
CA LYS A 62 -1.54 17.72 19.13
C LYS A 62 -0.43 18.75 19.38
N ARG A 63 0.73 18.62 18.73
CA ARG A 63 1.91 19.48 18.84
C ARG A 63 2.32 19.98 17.45
N GLU A 64 3.36 20.82 17.39
CA GLU A 64 3.91 21.27 16.12
C GLU A 64 4.30 20.10 15.23
N SER A 65 3.93 20.19 13.95
CA SER A 65 4.17 19.12 12.97
C SER A 65 5.66 18.98 12.66
N LYS A 66 6.17 17.75 12.72
CA LYS A 66 7.52 17.39 12.30
C LYS A 66 7.60 16.98 10.82
N GLY A 67 6.47 16.83 10.16
CA GLY A 67 6.34 16.36 8.78
C GLY A 67 5.06 15.57 8.57
N LEU A 68 4.86 15.07 7.36
CA LEU A 68 3.66 14.36 6.96
C LEU A 68 4.01 13.00 6.36
N VAL A 69 3.20 11.99 6.68
CA VAL A 69 3.21 10.68 6.03
C VAL A 69 1.89 10.51 5.26
N PHE A 70 2.00 10.34 3.94
CA PHE A 70 0.92 9.88 3.08
C PHE A 70 0.83 8.37 3.16
N VAL A 71 -0.37 7.82 3.35
CA VAL A 71 -0.59 6.37 3.47
C VAL A 71 -1.55 5.87 2.39
N ALA A 72 -1.07 4.93 1.58
CA ALA A 72 -1.86 4.05 0.74
C ALA A 72 -2.08 2.75 1.52
N HIS A 73 -3.32 2.55 2.02
CA HIS A 73 -3.63 1.47 2.95
C HIS A 73 -3.70 0.09 2.28
N GLY A 74 -3.76 -0.96 3.10
CA GLY A 74 -3.86 -2.34 2.64
C GLY A 74 -5.26 -2.71 2.12
N ASN A 75 -5.37 -3.93 1.63
CA ASN A 75 -6.64 -4.52 1.21
C ASN A 75 -7.52 -4.82 2.42
N ALA A 76 -8.81 -4.77 2.26
CA ALA A 76 -9.87 -4.95 3.25
C ALA A 76 -10.17 -3.72 4.12
N GLN A 77 -11.44 -3.64 4.55
CA GLN A 77 -11.94 -2.52 5.34
C GLN A 77 -11.80 -1.17 4.62
N ASN A 78 -11.38 -0.12 5.31
CA ASN A 78 -11.22 1.23 4.77
C ASN A 78 -10.29 2.07 5.65
N LEU A 79 -10.08 3.33 5.30
CA LEU A 79 -9.17 4.24 6.01
C LEU A 79 -9.47 4.33 7.52
N SER A 80 -10.76 4.19 7.96
CA SER A 80 -11.15 4.32 9.36
C SER A 80 -10.68 3.16 10.27
N SER A 81 -10.30 2.04 9.67
CA SER A 81 -9.61 0.94 10.33
C SER A 81 -8.10 1.14 10.29
N HIS A 82 -7.56 1.44 9.10
CA HIS A 82 -6.13 1.46 8.86
C HIS A 82 -5.39 2.59 9.56
N PHE A 83 -6.00 3.79 9.72
CA PHE A 83 -5.33 4.90 10.41
C PHE A 83 -4.96 4.57 11.86
N THR A 84 -5.65 3.62 12.48
CA THR A 84 -5.41 3.26 13.89
C THR A 84 -4.00 2.74 14.14
N SER A 85 -3.39 2.08 13.15
CA SER A 85 -2.00 1.61 13.23
C SER A 85 -0.97 2.75 13.16
N TRP A 86 -1.40 3.97 12.81
CA TRP A 86 -0.58 5.17 12.69
C TRP A 86 -0.76 6.17 13.83
N VAL A 87 -1.70 5.95 14.75
CA VAL A 87 -1.99 6.87 15.87
C VAL A 87 -0.72 7.18 16.66
N TRP A 88 0.12 6.18 16.92
CA TRP A 88 1.39 6.37 17.62
C TRP A 88 2.32 7.36 16.92
N LEU A 89 2.33 7.37 15.57
CA LEU A 89 3.15 8.30 14.79
C LEU A 89 2.61 9.73 14.84
N ILE A 90 1.28 9.87 14.86
CA ILE A 90 0.62 11.17 15.04
C ILE A 90 0.94 11.73 16.44
N GLU A 91 0.94 10.89 17.47
CA GLU A 91 1.36 11.26 18.85
C GLU A 91 2.83 11.69 18.90
N GLU A 92 3.69 11.12 18.04
CA GLU A 92 5.09 11.53 17.88
C GLU A 92 5.27 12.85 17.12
N GLY A 93 4.20 13.43 16.60
CA GLY A 93 4.20 14.76 15.99
C GLY A 93 4.22 14.76 14.47
N TYR A 94 3.83 13.69 13.82
CA TYR A 94 3.67 13.64 12.36
C TYR A 94 2.20 13.78 11.96
N GLU A 95 1.96 14.50 10.88
CA GLU A 95 0.66 14.50 10.21
C GLU A 95 0.46 13.20 9.43
N LEU A 96 -0.78 12.77 9.31
CA LEU A 96 -1.16 11.62 8.49
C LEU A 96 -2.15 12.06 7.42
N PHE A 97 -1.87 11.75 6.15
CA PHE A 97 -2.84 11.81 5.07
C PHE A 97 -3.12 10.39 4.59
N ILE A 98 -4.34 9.91 4.81
CA ILE A 98 -4.80 8.58 4.41
C ILE A 98 -6.10 8.71 3.62
N PHE A 99 -6.27 7.92 2.56
CA PHE A 99 -7.43 8.03 1.67
C PHE A 99 -8.00 6.65 1.36
N ASP A 100 -9.27 6.61 0.99
CA ASP A 100 -9.95 5.44 0.47
C ASP A 100 -9.88 5.39 -1.06
N TYR A 101 -9.48 4.23 -1.60
CA TYR A 101 -9.61 3.98 -3.04
C TYR A 101 -11.07 3.92 -3.45
N ARG A 102 -11.36 4.00 -4.74
CA ARG A 102 -12.72 3.77 -5.27
C ARG A 102 -13.35 2.51 -4.68
N GLY A 103 -14.62 2.62 -4.28
CA GLY A 103 -15.38 1.53 -3.66
C GLY A 103 -15.04 1.19 -2.22
N TYR A 104 -14.06 1.87 -1.59
CA TYR A 104 -13.75 1.75 -0.15
C TYR A 104 -14.37 2.91 0.63
N GLY A 105 -14.85 2.63 1.85
CA GLY A 105 -15.31 3.62 2.80
C GLY A 105 -16.35 4.58 2.23
N GLN A 106 -16.02 5.86 2.17
CA GLN A 106 -16.86 6.91 1.59
C GLN A 106 -16.50 7.28 0.13
N SER A 107 -15.52 6.61 -0.46
CA SER A 107 -15.18 6.80 -1.87
C SER A 107 -16.19 6.10 -2.77
N GLU A 108 -16.58 6.76 -3.87
CA GLU A 108 -17.49 6.20 -4.86
C GLU A 108 -16.77 5.27 -5.85
N GLY A 109 -17.52 4.71 -6.79
CA GLY A 109 -17.01 3.92 -7.92
C GLY A 109 -16.91 2.43 -7.63
N GLU A 110 -16.44 1.71 -8.65
CA GLU A 110 -16.18 0.27 -8.59
C GLU A 110 -14.69 0.00 -8.61
N ILE A 111 -14.28 -1.02 -7.85
CA ILE A 111 -12.89 -1.35 -7.67
C ILE A 111 -12.28 -1.99 -8.90
N ASP A 112 -11.15 -1.45 -9.34
CA ASP A 112 -10.23 -2.08 -10.27
C ASP A 112 -8.79 -1.61 -10.00
N VAL A 113 -7.80 -2.37 -10.48
CA VAL A 113 -6.39 -2.10 -10.21
C VAL A 113 -5.95 -0.77 -10.82
N GLN A 114 -6.27 -0.54 -12.10
CA GLN A 114 -5.87 0.68 -12.80
C GLN A 114 -6.51 1.91 -12.16
N GLY A 115 -7.81 1.86 -11.90
CA GLY A 115 -8.52 2.94 -11.22
C GLY A 115 -7.96 3.24 -9.85
N SER A 116 -7.61 2.22 -9.06
CA SER A 116 -7.00 2.41 -7.73
C SER A 116 -5.59 3.04 -7.80
N ILE A 117 -4.83 2.78 -8.87
CA ILE A 117 -3.56 3.47 -9.14
C ILE A 117 -3.82 4.95 -9.48
N GLU A 118 -4.84 5.23 -10.31
CA GLU A 118 -5.24 6.61 -10.65
C GLU A 118 -5.75 7.37 -9.42
N ASP A 119 -6.48 6.68 -8.53
CA ASP A 119 -6.93 7.23 -7.24
C ASP A 119 -5.74 7.60 -6.34
N THR A 120 -4.75 6.71 -6.23
CA THR A 120 -3.51 6.97 -5.47
C THR A 120 -2.77 8.18 -6.03
N THR A 121 -2.65 8.29 -7.36
CA THR A 121 -2.03 9.44 -8.04
C THR A 121 -2.80 10.74 -7.78
N SER A 122 -4.14 10.66 -7.79
CA SER A 122 -5.02 11.80 -7.52
C SER A 122 -4.96 12.24 -6.06
N ALA A 123 -4.89 11.28 -5.12
CA ALA A 123 -4.72 11.55 -3.69
C ALA A 123 -3.37 12.24 -3.40
N LEU A 124 -2.27 11.79 -4.01
CA LEU A 124 -0.97 12.47 -3.93
C LEU A 124 -1.06 13.89 -4.48
N SER A 125 -1.72 14.07 -5.60
CA SER A 125 -1.91 15.39 -6.22
C SER A 125 -2.80 16.31 -5.36
N GLN A 126 -3.81 15.75 -4.70
CA GLN A 126 -4.67 16.47 -3.76
C GLN A 126 -3.88 16.93 -2.53
N LEU A 127 -3.08 16.04 -1.93
CA LEU A 127 -2.18 16.41 -0.83
C LEU A 127 -1.27 17.57 -1.24
N GLU A 128 -0.65 17.49 -2.40
CA GLU A 128 0.30 18.48 -2.89
C GLU A 128 -0.31 19.86 -3.19
N ARG A 129 -1.63 19.97 -3.30
CA ARG A 129 -2.32 21.28 -3.42
C ARG A 129 -2.33 22.03 -2.08
N SER A 130 -2.51 21.32 -0.97
CA SER A 130 -2.62 21.90 0.37
C SER A 130 -1.28 21.88 1.15
N TYR A 131 -0.48 20.83 1.00
CA TYR A 131 0.78 20.66 1.70
C TYR A 131 1.97 20.95 0.78
N LYS A 132 2.79 21.96 1.12
CA LYS A 132 3.89 22.46 0.27
C LYS A 132 5.28 22.00 0.66
N GLN A 133 5.41 21.36 1.81
CA GLN A 133 6.69 20.86 2.32
C GLN A 133 6.99 19.47 1.73
N GLU A 134 8.18 18.95 2.02
CA GLU A 134 8.52 17.55 1.74
C GLU A 134 7.74 16.61 2.66
N TYR A 135 7.35 15.44 2.14
CA TYR A 135 6.56 14.45 2.84
C TYR A 135 7.06 13.04 2.55
N PHE A 136 6.66 12.11 3.39
CA PHE A 136 6.92 10.68 3.22
C PHE A 136 5.70 10.00 2.59
N VAL A 137 5.95 8.92 1.86
CA VAL A 137 4.88 8.09 1.32
C VAL A 137 5.05 6.65 1.82
N CYS A 138 3.95 6.05 2.28
CA CYS A 138 3.92 4.69 2.77
C CYS A 138 2.83 3.90 2.06
N GLY A 139 3.18 2.72 1.53
CA GLY A 139 2.22 1.77 0.99
C GLY A 139 2.25 0.46 1.77
N GLN A 140 1.08 0.04 2.26
CA GLN A 140 0.92 -1.19 3.04
C GLN A 140 0.25 -2.27 2.19
N SER A 141 0.86 -3.46 2.11
CA SER A 141 0.28 -4.60 1.40
C SER A 141 -0.08 -4.24 -0.06
N LEU A 142 -1.36 -4.32 -0.44
CA LEU A 142 -1.89 -3.85 -1.72
C LEU A 142 -1.48 -2.39 -2.01
N GLY A 143 -1.60 -1.52 -1.01
CA GLY A 143 -1.25 -0.11 -1.16
C GLY A 143 0.19 0.14 -1.54
N GLY A 144 1.11 -0.78 -1.22
CA GLY A 144 2.50 -0.69 -1.66
C GLY A 144 2.65 -0.86 -3.17
N THR A 145 1.95 -1.82 -3.76
CA THR A 145 1.94 -2.04 -5.21
C THR A 145 1.28 -0.85 -5.93
N LEU A 146 0.13 -0.37 -5.42
CA LEU A 146 -0.57 0.78 -6.00
C LEU A 146 0.28 2.06 -5.91
N LEU A 147 0.93 2.29 -4.79
CA LEU A 147 1.81 3.45 -4.56
C LEU A 147 3.02 3.44 -5.50
N LEU A 148 3.71 2.29 -5.65
CA LEU A 148 4.86 2.20 -6.56
C LEU A 148 4.47 2.52 -8.00
N ASN A 149 3.30 2.07 -8.47
CA ASN A 149 2.76 2.44 -9.77
C ASN A 149 2.39 3.93 -9.85
N ALA A 150 1.75 4.48 -8.81
CA ALA A 150 1.35 5.88 -8.79
C ALA A 150 2.53 6.87 -8.75
N LEU A 151 3.71 6.43 -8.30
CA LEU A 151 4.94 7.23 -8.30
C LEU A 151 5.64 7.22 -9.66
N GLU A 152 5.29 6.30 -10.56
CA GLU A 152 5.88 6.23 -11.89
C GLU A 152 5.51 7.47 -12.74
N GLY A 153 6.51 8.05 -13.40
CA GLY A 153 6.32 9.12 -14.39
C GLY A 153 5.82 10.45 -13.83
N ARG A 154 5.66 10.60 -12.49
CA ARG A 154 5.27 11.87 -11.90
C ARG A 154 6.48 12.63 -11.32
N ASP A 155 6.29 13.93 -11.05
CA ASP A 155 7.23 14.71 -10.27
C ASP A 155 7.17 14.31 -8.79
N ASN A 156 8.19 13.63 -8.32
CA ASN A 156 8.34 13.16 -6.94
C ASN A 156 9.35 14.00 -6.14
N THR A 157 9.66 15.23 -6.56
CA THR A 157 10.70 16.07 -5.91
C THR A 157 10.41 16.29 -4.43
N ARG A 158 9.14 16.42 -4.04
CA ARG A 158 8.72 16.61 -2.65
C ARG A 158 8.62 15.31 -1.84
N VAL A 159 8.67 14.14 -2.47
CA VAL A 159 8.75 12.87 -1.75
C VAL A 159 10.13 12.73 -1.12
N LYS A 160 10.19 12.69 0.21
CA LYS A 160 11.44 12.59 0.96
C LYS A 160 11.97 11.16 1.01
N ALA A 161 11.08 10.19 1.25
CA ALA A 161 11.38 8.76 1.18
C ALA A 161 10.12 7.95 0.92
N VAL A 162 10.30 6.72 0.43
CA VAL A 162 9.24 5.74 0.17
C VAL A 162 9.35 4.62 1.20
N ILE A 163 8.25 4.26 1.82
CA ILE A 163 8.13 3.15 2.78
C ILE A 163 7.20 2.10 2.17
N ILE A 164 7.65 0.86 2.13
CA ILE A 164 6.88 -0.28 1.59
C ILE A 164 6.78 -1.33 2.69
N ASP A 165 5.56 -1.53 3.19
CA ASP A 165 5.28 -2.45 4.29
C ASP A 165 4.51 -3.67 3.80
N SER A 166 5.11 -4.85 3.92
CA SER A 166 4.48 -6.16 3.66
C SER A 166 3.83 -6.28 2.28
N THR A 167 4.46 -5.74 1.23
CA THR A 167 3.94 -5.70 -0.15
C THR A 167 4.39 -6.91 -0.96
N PHE A 168 3.61 -7.29 -1.97
CA PHE A 168 3.90 -8.38 -2.89
C PHE A 168 4.57 -7.87 -4.18
N THR A 169 5.27 -8.78 -4.89
CA THR A 169 6.03 -8.48 -6.13
C THR A 169 5.14 -8.26 -7.35
N GLY A 170 4.01 -9.00 -7.42
CA GLY A 170 3.08 -8.93 -8.54
C GLY A 170 1.74 -9.59 -8.23
N PHE A 171 0.71 -9.18 -8.97
CA PHE A 171 -0.66 -9.70 -8.78
C PHE A 171 -0.76 -11.20 -9.12
N ILE A 172 -0.12 -11.64 -10.19
CA ILE A 172 -0.09 -13.06 -10.56
C ILE A 172 0.67 -13.86 -9.50
N ASP A 173 1.78 -13.33 -8.99
CA ASP A 173 2.61 -14.01 -8.00
C ASP A 173 1.87 -14.26 -6.69
N ILE A 174 1.13 -13.26 -6.19
CA ILE A 174 0.35 -13.40 -4.93
C ILE A 174 -0.79 -14.41 -5.08
N VAL A 175 -1.48 -14.44 -6.24
CA VAL A 175 -2.53 -15.43 -6.48
C VAL A 175 -1.96 -16.83 -6.57
N ASN A 176 -0.90 -17.02 -7.35
CA ASN A 176 -0.24 -18.31 -7.47
C ASN A 176 0.28 -18.81 -6.13
N SER A 177 0.82 -17.92 -5.30
CA SER A 177 1.20 -18.26 -3.92
C SER A 177 0.02 -18.77 -3.10
N LYS A 178 -1.16 -18.19 -3.22
CA LYS A 178 -2.39 -18.65 -2.55
C LYS A 178 -2.90 -19.97 -3.12
N LEU A 179 -2.95 -20.11 -4.44
CA LEU A 179 -3.38 -21.35 -5.10
C LEU A 179 -2.46 -22.53 -4.77
N SER A 180 -1.16 -22.29 -4.58
CA SER A 180 -0.18 -23.33 -4.26
C SER A 180 -0.30 -23.89 -2.82
N GLN A 181 -0.99 -23.20 -1.92
CA GLN A 181 -1.17 -23.62 -0.53
C GLN A 181 -2.15 -24.77 -0.34
N SER A 182 -2.95 -25.11 -1.37
CA SER A 182 -3.91 -26.20 -1.33
C SER A 182 -3.73 -27.12 -2.53
N TRP A 183 -3.69 -28.43 -2.29
CA TRP A 183 -3.60 -29.43 -3.35
C TRP A 183 -4.80 -29.39 -4.31
N LEU A 184 -5.96 -28.90 -3.87
CA LEU A 184 -7.15 -28.73 -4.69
C LEU A 184 -7.01 -27.58 -5.69
N THR A 185 -6.34 -26.50 -5.31
CA THR A 185 -6.17 -25.30 -6.14
C THR A 185 -4.83 -25.28 -6.89
N TRP A 186 -3.87 -26.08 -6.47
CA TRP A 186 -2.54 -26.19 -7.09
C TRP A 186 -2.57 -26.39 -8.63
N PRO A 187 -3.48 -27.21 -9.21
CA PRO A 187 -3.53 -27.39 -10.67
C PRO A 187 -4.00 -26.15 -11.45
N PHE A 188 -4.53 -25.14 -10.78
CA PHE A 188 -5.13 -23.93 -11.39
C PHE A 188 -4.19 -22.74 -11.44
N GLN A 189 -2.88 -22.89 -11.18
CA GLN A 189 -1.89 -21.79 -11.20
C GLN A 189 -1.73 -21.09 -12.56
N TRP A 190 -2.25 -21.66 -13.63
CA TRP A 190 -2.29 -21.04 -14.96
C TRP A 190 -3.47 -20.06 -15.14
N VAL A 191 -4.51 -20.17 -14.31
CA VAL A 191 -5.74 -19.35 -14.42
C VAL A 191 -5.46 -17.85 -14.22
N PRO A 192 -4.64 -17.40 -13.23
CA PRO A 192 -4.32 -16.00 -13.06
C PRO A 192 -3.75 -15.34 -14.31
N HIS A 193 -2.93 -16.05 -15.08
CA HIS A 193 -2.35 -15.54 -16.32
C HIS A 193 -3.36 -15.27 -17.45
N LEU A 194 -4.61 -15.75 -17.33
CA LEU A 194 -5.69 -15.46 -18.29
C LEU A 194 -6.48 -14.20 -17.94
N SER A 195 -6.44 -13.77 -16.67
CA SER A 195 -7.33 -12.75 -16.14
C SER A 195 -6.63 -11.61 -15.42
N LEU A 196 -5.36 -11.77 -15.08
CA LEU A 196 -4.54 -10.74 -14.45
C LEU A 196 -3.42 -10.32 -15.38
N SER A 197 -3.13 -9.02 -15.39
CA SER A 197 -1.97 -8.45 -16.07
C SER A 197 -0.79 -8.34 -15.12
N ASP A 198 0.42 -8.56 -15.61
CA ASP A 198 1.68 -8.23 -14.95
C ASP A 198 2.09 -6.77 -15.15
N GLU A 199 1.31 -6.02 -15.92
CA GLU A 199 1.54 -4.60 -16.23
C GLU A 199 1.76 -3.73 -15.00
N TYR A 200 1.10 -4.06 -13.86
CA TYR A 200 1.15 -3.29 -12.62
C TYR A 200 1.98 -3.96 -11.53
N ASP A 201 2.90 -4.84 -11.90
CA ASP A 201 3.74 -5.53 -10.93
C ASP A 201 4.71 -4.58 -10.22
N ALA A 202 4.74 -4.66 -8.89
CA ALA A 202 5.60 -3.84 -8.05
C ALA A 202 7.09 -4.05 -8.34
N LYS A 203 7.49 -5.26 -8.76
CA LYS A 203 8.88 -5.60 -9.12
C LYS A 203 9.42 -4.76 -10.27
N ASP A 204 8.57 -4.39 -11.24
CA ASP A 204 8.98 -3.59 -12.39
C ASP A 204 9.05 -2.10 -12.06
N ARG A 205 8.26 -1.66 -11.09
CA ARG A 205 8.17 -0.26 -10.66
C ARG A 205 9.21 0.13 -9.62
N VAL A 206 9.55 -0.77 -8.71
CA VAL A 206 10.50 -0.48 -7.63
C VAL A 206 11.89 -0.07 -8.14
N ALA A 207 12.33 -0.63 -9.28
CA ALA A 207 13.58 -0.28 -9.93
C ALA A 207 13.62 1.16 -10.48
N MET A 208 12.46 1.81 -10.62
CA MET A 208 12.36 3.18 -11.13
C MET A 208 12.36 4.22 -10.00
N ILE A 209 12.23 3.80 -8.74
CA ILE A 209 12.24 4.70 -7.59
C ILE A 209 13.65 5.22 -7.33
N GLU A 210 13.79 6.56 -7.40
CA GLU A 210 15.07 7.28 -7.17
C GLU A 210 15.16 7.94 -5.79
N LYS A 211 14.20 7.61 -4.90
CA LYS A 211 14.14 8.12 -3.54
C LYS A 211 14.67 7.06 -2.56
N PRO A 212 15.16 7.47 -1.38
CA PRO A 212 15.43 6.50 -0.32
C PRO A 212 14.20 5.62 -0.07
N ILE A 213 14.41 4.30 -0.07
CA ILE A 213 13.33 3.35 0.11
C ILE A 213 13.58 2.44 1.32
N LEU A 214 12.54 2.30 2.14
CA LEU A 214 12.52 1.41 3.31
C LEU A 214 11.48 0.32 3.09
N PHE A 215 11.92 -0.93 3.13
CA PHE A 215 11.04 -2.10 3.17
C PHE A 215 10.89 -2.58 4.60
N LEU A 216 9.65 -2.79 5.04
CA LEU A 216 9.28 -3.38 6.32
C LEU A 216 8.57 -4.71 6.09
N HIS A 217 8.85 -5.74 6.90
CA HIS A 217 8.10 -7.00 6.82
C HIS A 217 8.18 -7.81 8.11
N GLY A 218 7.05 -8.39 8.50
CA GLY A 218 6.99 -9.36 9.58
C GLY A 218 7.48 -10.74 9.14
N SER A 219 8.40 -11.37 9.87
CA SER A 219 8.96 -12.67 9.46
C SER A 219 7.96 -13.85 9.54
N SER A 220 6.85 -13.65 10.26
CA SER A 220 5.78 -14.66 10.41
C SER A 220 4.54 -14.33 9.57
N ASP A 221 4.65 -13.43 8.61
CA ASP A 221 3.58 -13.06 7.70
C ASP A 221 3.12 -14.27 6.88
N LYS A 222 1.85 -14.67 7.10
CA LYS A 222 1.20 -15.80 6.40
C LYS A 222 0.36 -15.34 5.21
N ILE A 223 0.18 -14.02 5.05
CA ILE A 223 -0.59 -13.44 3.95
C ILE A 223 0.33 -13.21 2.75
N ILE A 224 1.44 -12.51 2.98
CA ILE A 224 2.46 -12.22 1.98
C ILE A 224 3.81 -12.68 2.53
N SER A 225 4.49 -13.58 1.80
CA SER A 225 5.80 -14.08 2.21
C SER A 225 6.83 -12.94 2.30
N PRO A 226 7.66 -12.87 3.37
CA PRO A 226 8.74 -11.90 3.48
C PRO A 226 9.73 -11.90 2.32
N ASN A 227 9.77 -13.00 1.56
CA ASN A 227 10.57 -13.11 0.35
C ASN A 227 10.19 -12.05 -0.71
N ASN A 228 8.94 -11.58 -0.71
CA ASN A 228 8.52 -10.49 -1.60
C ASN A 228 9.28 -9.19 -1.29
N SER A 229 9.35 -8.78 -0.02
CA SER A 229 10.13 -7.60 0.36
C SER A 229 11.63 -7.77 0.11
N TRP A 230 12.16 -8.99 0.26
CA TRP A 230 13.53 -9.28 -0.14
C TRP A 230 13.75 -9.07 -1.64
N GLN A 231 12.88 -9.60 -2.49
CA GLN A 231 12.97 -9.44 -3.94
C GLN A 231 12.85 -7.97 -4.36
N LEU A 232 11.89 -7.24 -3.80
CA LEU A 232 11.72 -5.80 -4.07
C LEU A 232 12.95 -5.00 -3.61
N PHE A 233 13.53 -5.34 -2.45
CA PHE A 233 14.77 -4.73 -1.96
C PHE A 233 15.93 -4.98 -2.95
N GLU A 234 16.14 -6.20 -3.43
CA GLU A 234 17.21 -6.51 -4.38
C GLU A 234 17.04 -5.78 -5.72
N LEU A 235 15.80 -5.60 -6.19
CA LEU A 235 15.48 -4.90 -7.44
C LEU A 235 15.54 -3.38 -7.31
N SER A 236 15.38 -2.83 -6.10
CA SER A 236 15.35 -1.39 -5.87
C SER A 236 16.73 -0.74 -6.02
N LYS A 237 16.74 0.54 -6.40
CA LYS A 237 17.96 1.36 -6.39
C LYS A 237 18.33 1.76 -4.96
N SER A 238 19.60 2.13 -4.77
CA SER A 238 20.07 2.80 -3.55
C SER A 238 19.64 4.27 -3.52
N PRO A 239 19.42 4.88 -2.38
CA PRO A 239 19.58 4.31 -1.02
C PRO A 239 18.40 3.41 -0.62
N ARG A 240 18.68 2.23 -0.02
CA ARG A 240 17.66 1.25 0.35
C ARG A 240 17.91 0.61 1.70
N GLU A 241 16.85 0.34 2.45
CA GLU A 241 16.88 -0.43 3.69
C GLU A 241 15.80 -1.52 3.68
N LEU A 242 16.12 -2.70 4.26
CA LEU A 242 15.15 -3.78 4.53
C LEU A 242 15.17 -4.10 6.02
N TRP A 243 14.01 -4.00 6.67
CA TRP A 243 13.84 -4.33 8.08
C TRP A 243 12.90 -5.52 8.23
N LEU A 244 13.43 -6.64 8.69
CA LEU A 244 12.67 -7.86 8.98
C LEU A 244 12.43 -7.95 10.49
N VAL A 245 11.16 -8.07 10.89
CA VAL A 245 10.76 -8.11 12.30
C VAL A 245 10.33 -9.54 12.66
N LYS A 246 11.08 -10.18 13.56
CA LYS A 246 10.82 -11.56 13.97
C LYS A 246 9.50 -11.69 14.72
N LYS A 247 8.84 -12.84 14.52
CA LYS A 247 7.58 -13.20 15.20
C LYS A 247 6.42 -12.21 14.97
N THR A 248 6.50 -11.43 13.91
CA THR A 248 5.52 -10.40 13.57
C THR A 248 4.78 -10.82 12.31
N GLU A 249 3.48 -10.61 12.30
CA GLU A 249 2.58 -10.97 11.20
C GLU A 249 2.44 -9.83 10.18
N HIS A 250 1.44 -9.93 9.30
CA HIS A 250 1.19 -9.00 8.20
C HIS A 250 0.93 -7.56 8.67
N ILE A 251 1.66 -6.58 8.10
CA ILE A 251 1.58 -5.14 8.41
C ILE A 251 1.69 -4.77 9.92
N GLN A 252 2.31 -5.62 10.73
CA GLN A 252 2.49 -5.40 12.17
C GLN A 252 3.94 -5.03 12.55
N ALA A 253 4.81 -4.80 11.58
CA ALA A 253 6.21 -4.47 11.85
C ALA A 253 6.36 -3.23 12.76
N LEU A 254 5.48 -2.24 12.59
CA LEU A 254 5.46 -1.01 13.38
C LEU A 254 4.78 -1.13 14.75
N ASP A 255 4.28 -2.32 15.16
CA ASP A 255 3.81 -2.56 16.54
C ASP A 255 5.00 -2.76 17.50
N ASN A 256 6.17 -3.09 16.98
CA ASN A 256 7.38 -3.25 17.76
C ASN A 256 7.98 -1.89 18.13
N LYS A 257 8.10 -1.60 19.44
CA LYS A 257 8.59 -0.30 19.96
C LYS A 257 10.00 0.06 19.51
N LYS A 258 10.88 -0.94 19.33
CA LYS A 258 12.24 -0.69 18.82
C LYS A 258 12.20 -0.29 17.34
N VAL A 259 11.33 -0.95 16.56
CA VAL A 259 11.12 -0.60 15.15
C VAL A 259 10.52 0.80 15.05
N GLN A 260 9.54 1.17 15.88
CA GLN A 260 8.99 2.52 15.94
C GLN A 260 10.07 3.57 16.19
N LYS A 261 10.95 3.31 17.17
CA LYS A 261 12.06 4.24 17.45
C LYS A 261 12.99 4.41 16.24
N ASP A 262 13.43 3.31 15.65
CA ASP A 262 14.33 3.35 14.49
C ASP A 262 13.62 3.96 13.25
N PHE A 263 12.28 3.79 13.14
CA PHE A 263 11.48 4.43 12.10
C PHE A 263 11.42 5.95 12.25
N LEU A 264 11.28 6.47 13.48
CA LEU A 264 11.38 7.90 13.74
C LEU A 264 12.77 8.43 13.37
N GLU A 265 13.83 7.69 13.69
CA GLU A 265 15.19 8.04 13.27
C GLU A 265 15.31 8.05 11.74
N PHE A 266 14.71 7.09 11.03
CA PHE A 266 14.67 7.05 9.56
C PHE A 266 13.97 8.28 8.97
N LEU A 267 12.82 8.69 9.51
CA LEU A 267 12.08 9.87 9.06
C LEU A 267 12.85 11.19 9.27
N GLN A 268 13.70 11.23 10.29
CA GLN A 268 14.50 12.43 10.64
C GLN A 268 15.83 12.52 9.90
N LYS A 269 16.27 11.45 9.22
CA LYS A 269 17.55 11.46 8.50
C LYS A 269 17.57 12.49 7.37
N ASP A 270 18.66 13.24 7.29
CA ASP A 270 18.94 14.06 6.14
C ASP A 270 19.25 13.17 4.91
N ARG A 271 18.83 13.60 3.73
CA ARG A 271 19.16 12.93 2.45
C ARG A 271 20.67 12.83 2.22
N ALA A 272 21.44 13.83 2.67
CA ALA A 272 22.91 13.84 2.63
C ALA A 272 23.55 12.69 3.43
N TYR A 273 22.80 12.04 4.32
CA TYR A 273 23.26 10.89 5.08
C TYR A 273 23.48 9.64 4.20
N TYR A 274 22.77 9.55 3.09
CA TYR A 274 22.83 8.36 2.27
C TYR A 274 23.96 8.46 1.24
N GLU A 275 24.98 7.61 1.43
CA GLU A 275 25.98 7.37 0.39
C GLU A 275 25.31 6.87 -0.90
N PRO A 276 25.87 7.15 -2.10
CA PRO A 276 25.24 6.78 -3.38
C PRO A 276 24.86 5.30 -3.51
N ASN A 277 25.58 4.40 -2.82
CA ASN A 277 25.34 2.95 -2.83
C ASN A 277 24.84 2.43 -1.48
N TYR A 278 24.20 3.28 -0.66
CA TYR A 278 23.73 2.88 0.65
C TYR A 278 22.69 1.75 0.55
N SER A 279 23.01 0.62 1.17
CA SER A 279 22.15 -0.55 1.24
C SER A 279 22.31 -1.21 2.59
N ARG A 280 21.22 -1.38 3.32
CA ARG A 280 21.27 -1.91 4.70
C ARG A 280 20.12 -2.88 4.96
N MET A 281 20.44 -3.97 5.65
CA MET A 281 19.44 -4.87 6.21
C MET A 281 19.52 -4.83 7.74
N ARG A 282 18.34 -4.89 8.38
CA ARG A 282 18.20 -5.06 9.83
C ARG A 282 17.25 -6.21 10.14
N ILE A 283 17.56 -6.95 11.17
CA ILE A 283 16.67 -7.98 11.72
C ILE A 283 16.37 -7.58 13.17
N TYR A 284 15.08 -7.45 13.47
CA TYR A 284 14.60 -7.12 14.82
C TYR A 284 14.08 -8.40 15.49
N GLU A 285 14.43 -8.56 16.77
CA GLU A 285 13.98 -9.71 17.59
C GLU A 285 12.54 -9.50 18.12
#